data_55346a05772d6010d0853460bb9a294c
#
_entry.id   55346a05772d6010d0853460bb9a294c
#
_cell.length_a   1.000
_cell.length_b   1.000
_cell.length_c   1.000
_cell.angle_alpha   90.00
_cell.angle_beta   90.00
_cell.angle_gamma   90.00
#
_symmetry.space_group_name_H-M   'P 1'
#
loop_
_entity.id
_entity.type
_entity.pdbx_description
1 polymer ?
#
loop_
_entity_poly.entity_id
_entity_poly.type
_entity_poly.pdbx_seq_one_letter_code
_entity_poly.pdbx_strand_id
1 'polypeptide(L)'
;MTRFVIDPLTLVHLAEDDLLTVNPAHQLVAPSSIRSQALDLLLRRVRSGTLTEQEALQLHERITELKMRLLGDRVSRRAAWRIAMDHDWSTVLDAEYLAVAKLQADALVTLDPELARKAAGVVPLAKVTDVKEGS
;
A
#
# COMPACT_ATOMS: atom_id res chain seq x y z
N MET A 1 -7.25 -10.08 15.19
CA MET A 1 -7.30 -9.26 13.96
C MET A 1 -5.90 -8.84 13.57
N THR A 2 -5.54 -9.06 12.33
CA THR A 2 -4.23 -8.64 11.83
C THR A 2 -4.41 -7.37 10.99
N ARG A 3 -3.54 -6.39 11.20
CA ARG A 3 -3.51 -5.15 10.43
C ARG A 3 -2.35 -5.18 9.47
N PHE A 4 -2.65 -5.06 8.17
CA PHE A 4 -1.65 -5.03 7.12
C PHE A 4 -1.63 -3.67 6.45
N VAL A 5 -0.45 -3.06 6.37
CA VAL A 5 -0.26 -1.91 5.48
C VAL A 5 -0.03 -2.45 4.07
N ILE A 6 -0.71 -1.87 3.10
CA ILE A 6 -0.47 -2.15 1.69
C ILE A 6 0.02 -0.88 1.00
N ASP A 7 0.82 -1.06 -0.05
CA ASP A 7 1.31 0.06 -0.87
C ASP A 7 0.45 0.21 -2.13
N PRO A 8 0.65 1.28 -2.94
CA PRO A 8 -0.20 1.50 -4.12
C PRO A 8 -0.15 0.36 -5.13
N LEU A 9 1.01 -0.23 -5.38
CA LEU A 9 1.13 -1.34 -6.33
C LEU A 9 0.33 -2.55 -5.86
N THR A 10 0.37 -2.87 -4.58
CA THR A 10 -0.40 -3.96 -3.99
C THR A 10 -1.89 -3.67 -4.07
N LEU A 11 -2.30 -2.42 -3.83
CA LEU A 11 -3.71 -2.03 -3.95
C LEU A 11 -4.24 -2.25 -5.37
N VAL A 12 -3.47 -1.87 -6.38
CA VAL A 12 -3.84 -2.10 -7.78
C VAL A 12 -3.96 -3.60 -8.04
N HIS A 13 -3.01 -4.40 -7.54
CA HIS A 13 -3.04 -5.86 -7.70
C HIS A 13 -4.31 -6.47 -7.07
N LEU A 14 -4.67 -6.04 -5.86
CA LEU A 14 -5.88 -6.53 -5.21
C LEU A 14 -7.14 -6.19 -6.02
N ALA A 15 -7.16 -5.01 -6.65
CA ALA A 15 -8.28 -4.61 -7.50
C ALA A 15 -8.34 -5.42 -8.81
N GLU A 16 -7.20 -5.82 -9.35
CA GLU A 16 -7.13 -6.62 -10.59
C GLU A 16 -7.58 -8.06 -10.39
N ASP A 17 -7.38 -8.61 -9.21
CA ASP A 17 -7.61 -10.02 -8.95
C ASP A 17 -8.99 -10.24 -8.33
N ASP A 18 -9.96 -10.61 -9.17
CA ASP A 18 -11.34 -10.85 -8.74
C ASP A 18 -11.46 -12.03 -7.78
N LEU A 19 -10.46 -12.92 -7.76
CA LEU A 19 -10.44 -14.09 -6.88
C LEU A 19 -9.80 -13.79 -5.55
N LEU A 20 -9.09 -12.67 -5.44
CA LEU A 20 -8.38 -12.29 -4.24
C LEU A 20 -9.29 -11.46 -3.35
N THR A 21 -9.82 -12.07 -2.30
CA THR A 21 -10.65 -11.38 -1.32
C THR A 21 -9.88 -11.17 -0.05
N VAL A 22 -10.07 -10.02 0.57
CA VAL A 22 -9.49 -9.73 1.88
C VAL A 22 -10.29 -10.48 2.94
N ASN A 23 -9.60 -11.24 3.79
CA ASN A 23 -10.27 -11.94 4.88
C ASN A 23 -10.87 -10.90 5.84
N PRO A 24 -12.17 -11.03 6.20
CA PRO A 24 -12.82 -10.07 7.10
C PRO A 24 -12.17 -9.95 8.48
N ALA A 25 -11.37 -10.95 8.89
CA ALA A 25 -10.64 -10.90 10.16
C ALA A 25 -9.45 -9.95 10.10
N HIS A 26 -9.05 -9.50 8.91
CA HIS A 26 -7.92 -8.59 8.73
C HIS A 26 -8.40 -7.18 8.42
N GLN A 27 -7.55 -6.20 8.73
CA GLN A 27 -7.80 -4.82 8.39
C GLN A 27 -6.66 -4.31 7.50
N LEU A 28 -7.02 -3.71 6.38
CA LEU A 28 -6.06 -2.99 5.54
C LEU A 28 -5.89 -1.58 6.06
N VAL A 29 -4.65 -1.13 6.12
CA VAL A 29 -4.27 0.19 6.62
C VAL A 29 -3.32 0.82 5.61
N ALA A 30 -3.40 2.13 5.44
CA ALA A 30 -2.50 2.81 4.52
C ALA A 30 -2.45 4.31 4.80
N PRO A 31 -1.39 5.00 4.34
CA PRO A 31 -1.40 6.46 4.30
C PRO A 31 -2.58 6.98 3.48
N SER A 32 -3.11 8.14 3.86
CA SER A 32 -4.31 8.71 3.22
C SER A 32 -4.13 9.01 1.73
N SER A 33 -2.90 9.14 1.25
CA SER A 33 -2.59 9.42 -0.16
C SER A 33 -2.57 8.18 -1.05
N ILE A 34 -2.81 6.98 -0.51
CA ILE A 34 -2.65 5.74 -1.27
C ILE A 34 -3.52 5.70 -2.54
N ARG A 35 -4.76 6.16 -2.46
CA ARG A 35 -5.65 6.11 -3.63
C ARG A 35 -5.18 7.02 -4.75
N SER A 36 -4.66 8.20 -4.42
CA SER A 36 -4.07 9.09 -5.42
C SER A 36 -2.82 8.51 -6.05
N GLN A 37 -1.98 7.87 -5.25
CA GLN A 37 -0.78 7.23 -5.77
C GLN A 37 -1.13 6.02 -6.64
N ALA A 38 -2.15 5.25 -6.27
CA ALA A 38 -2.64 4.14 -7.11
C ALA A 38 -3.20 4.66 -8.43
N LEU A 39 -3.94 5.77 -8.40
CA LEU A 39 -4.46 6.39 -9.62
C LEU A 39 -3.33 6.82 -10.55
N ASP A 40 -2.23 7.35 -9.99
CA ASP A 40 -1.04 7.71 -10.77
C ASP A 40 -0.41 6.49 -11.45
N LEU A 41 -0.35 5.34 -10.75
CA LEU A 41 0.12 4.10 -11.35
C LEU A 41 -0.77 3.66 -12.53
N LEU A 42 -2.08 3.79 -12.38
CA LEU A 42 -3.01 3.45 -13.47
C LEU A 42 -2.81 4.38 -14.67
N LEU A 43 -2.60 5.67 -14.43
CA LEU A 43 -2.33 6.61 -15.51
C LEU A 43 -1.05 6.24 -16.27
N ARG A 44 0.00 5.89 -15.55
CA ARG A 44 1.26 5.46 -16.17
C ARG A 44 1.07 4.21 -17.03
N ARG A 45 0.25 3.26 -16.58
CA ARG A 45 -0.04 2.04 -17.35
C ARG A 45 -0.84 2.34 -18.62
N VAL A 46 -1.74 3.30 -18.56
CA VAL A 46 -2.45 3.76 -19.76
C VAL A 46 -1.47 4.41 -20.74
N ARG A 47 -0.59 5.27 -20.23
CA ARG A 47 0.41 5.95 -21.07
C ARG A 47 1.41 4.98 -21.70
N SER A 48 1.75 3.90 -21.01
CA SER A 48 2.66 2.87 -21.55
C SER A 48 1.96 1.84 -22.43
N GLY A 49 0.64 1.91 -22.56
CA GLY A 49 -0.12 1.02 -23.41
C GLY A 49 -0.48 -0.33 -22.79
N THR A 50 -0.26 -0.52 -21.49
CA THR A 50 -0.57 -1.79 -20.83
C THR A 50 -2.03 -1.87 -20.33
N LEU A 51 -2.72 -0.74 -20.27
CA LEU A 51 -4.14 -0.65 -19.94
C LEU A 51 -4.82 0.34 -20.88
N THR A 52 -6.09 0.08 -21.19
CA THR A 52 -6.94 1.12 -21.79
C THR A 52 -7.43 2.05 -20.69
N GLU A 53 -7.86 3.25 -21.07
CA GLU A 53 -8.46 4.19 -20.12
C GLU A 53 -9.68 3.58 -19.42
N GLN A 54 -10.52 2.86 -20.17
CA GLN A 54 -11.70 2.21 -19.62
C GLN A 54 -11.33 1.18 -18.56
N GLU A 55 -10.33 0.34 -18.83
CA GLU A 55 -9.84 -0.65 -17.88
C GLU A 55 -9.30 0.03 -16.61
N ALA A 56 -8.54 1.11 -16.77
CA ALA A 56 -7.97 1.83 -15.64
C ALA A 56 -9.08 2.43 -14.74
N LEU A 57 -10.12 3.00 -15.34
CA LEU A 57 -11.23 3.59 -14.59
C LEU A 57 -12.07 2.52 -13.88
N GLN A 58 -12.21 1.32 -14.47
CA GLN A 58 -12.86 0.21 -13.80
C GLN A 58 -12.07 -0.25 -12.57
N LEU A 59 -10.74 -0.31 -12.69
CA LEU A 59 -9.88 -0.64 -11.55
C LEU A 59 -9.97 0.44 -10.47
N HIS A 60 -10.04 1.71 -10.85
CA HIS A 60 -10.21 2.80 -9.91
C HIS A 60 -11.52 2.66 -9.11
N GLU A 61 -12.61 2.25 -9.77
CA GLU A 61 -13.87 2.00 -9.07
C GLU A 61 -13.72 0.90 -8.02
N ARG A 62 -13.05 -0.20 -8.35
CA ARG A 62 -12.80 -1.29 -7.40
C ARG A 62 -11.92 -0.83 -6.24
N ILE A 63 -10.90 -0.02 -6.51
CA ILE A 63 -10.03 0.56 -5.49
C ILE A 63 -10.84 1.41 -4.51
N THR A 64 -11.79 2.20 -5.03
CA THR A 64 -12.65 3.04 -4.21
C THR A 64 -13.53 2.21 -3.28
N GLU A 65 -13.97 1.04 -3.73
CA GLU A 65 -14.83 0.17 -2.95
C GLU A 65 -14.09 -0.65 -1.90
N LEU A 66 -12.78 -0.83 -2.06
CA LEU A 66 -12.01 -1.64 -1.12
C LEU A 66 -11.92 -0.93 0.24
N LYS A 67 -12.32 -1.65 1.28
CA LYS A 67 -12.34 -1.10 2.63
C LYS A 67 -10.93 -1.02 3.21
N MET A 68 -10.53 0.18 3.60
CA MET A 68 -9.22 0.45 4.20
C MET A 68 -9.35 1.51 5.28
N ARG A 69 -8.51 1.41 6.30
CA ARG A 69 -8.34 2.50 7.26
C ARG A 69 -7.20 3.40 6.77
N LEU A 70 -7.51 4.65 6.50
CA LEU A 70 -6.54 5.61 6.01
C LEU A 70 -6.02 6.48 7.16
N LEU A 71 -4.71 6.67 7.20
CA LEU A 71 -4.04 7.43 8.24
C LEU A 71 -3.22 8.56 7.60
N GLY A 72 -3.33 9.74 8.19
CA GLY A 72 -2.63 10.91 7.67
C GLY A 72 -2.37 11.91 8.78
N ASP A 73 -2.00 11.43 9.97
CA ASP A 73 -1.79 12.28 11.13
C ASP A 73 -0.37 12.84 11.17
N ARG A 74 -0.17 13.80 12.08
CA ARG A 74 1.12 14.46 12.26
C ARG A 74 2.19 13.50 12.78
N VAL A 75 1.82 12.58 13.65
CA VAL A 75 2.77 11.61 14.22
C VAL A 75 3.35 10.71 13.15
N SER A 76 2.49 10.17 12.27
CA SER A 76 2.94 9.33 11.16
C SER A 76 3.86 10.09 10.21
N ARG A 77 3.52 11.35 9.89
CA ARG A 77 4.34 12.16 8.98
C ARG A 77 5.71 12.49 9.58
N ARG A 78 5.77 12.78 10.89
CA ARG A 78 7.04 13.02 11.57
C ARG A 78 7.90 11.76 11.62
N ALA A 79 7.28 10.60 11.87
CA ALA A 79 7.99 9.33 11.84
C ALA A 79 8.53 9.04 10.43
N ALA A 80 7.74 9.32 9.39
CA ALA A 80 8.18 9.16 8.00
C ALA A 80 9.37 10.06 7.69
N TRP A 81 9.33 11.31 8.13
CA TRP A 81 10.45 12.23 7.96
C TRP A 81 11.72 11.66 8.59
N ARG A 82 11.62 11.16 9.83
CA ARG A 82 12.78 10.62 10.54
C ARG A 82 13.33 9.39 9.83
N ILE A 83 12.47 8.50 9.36
CA ILE A 83 12.91 7.32 8.61
C ILE A 83 13.67 7.72 7.35
N ALA A 84 13.11 8.67 6.59
CA ALA A 84 13.75 9.13 5.36
C ALA A 84 15.11 9.79 5.62
N MET A 85 15.21 10.60 6.68
CA MET A 85 16.46 11.26 7.04
C MET A 85 17.51 10.26 7.50
N ASP A 86 17.14 9.30 8.34
CA ASP A 86 18.05 8.31 8.88
C ASP A 86 18.62 7.38 7.79
N HIS A 87 17.86 7.16 6.72
CA HIS A 87 18.26 6.29 5.61
C HIS A 87 18.73 7.08 4.38
N ASP A 88 18.75 8.40 4.46
CA ASP A 88 19.16 9.29 3.36
C ASP A 88 18.35 9.07 2.09
N TRP A 89 17.04 8.91 2.23
CA TRP A 89 16.12 8.79 1.09
C TRP A 89 15.73 10.16 0.57
N SER A 90 15.56 10.27 -0.75
CA SER A 90 15.26 11.55 -1.41
C SER A 90 13.80 11.97 -1.30
N THR A 91 12.90 11.05 -0.90
CA THR A 91 11.48 11.36 -0.70
C THR A 91 10.95 10.71 0.57
N VAL A 92 9.82 11.21 1.07
CA VAL A 92 9.14 10.61 2.23
C VAL A 92 8.03 9.65 1.82
N LEU A 93 7.76 9.48 0.52
CA LEU A 93 6.60 8.69 0.09
C LEU A 93 6.67 7.23 0.56
N ASP A 94 7.78 6.56 0.33
CA ASP A 94 7.96 5.18 0.82
C ASP A 94 8.02 5.14 2.34
N ALA A 95 8.65 6.14 2.94
CA ALA A 95 8.78 6.21 4.39
C ALA A 95 7.43 6.34 5.09
N GLU A 96 6.43 6.94 4.45
CA GLU A 96 5.08 7.02 5.01
C GLU A 96 4.47 5.64 5.23
N TYR A 97 4.67 4.71 4.27
CA TYR A 97 4.18 3.33 4.41
C TYR A 97 4.88 2.61 5.55
N LEU A 98 6.18 2.81 5.70
CA LEU A 98 6.92 2.21 6.81
C LEU A 98 6.52 2.81 8.15
N ALA A 99 6.28 4.11 8.22
CA ALA A 99 5.83 4.79 9.44
C ALA A 99 4.48 4.26 9.90
N VAL A 100 3.51 4.16 8.98
CA VAL A 100 2.19 3.63 9.29
C VAL A 100 2.30 2.17 9.73
N ALA A 101 3.12 1.36 9.06
CA ALA A 101 3.33 -0.03 9.44
C ALA A 101 3.91 -0.13 10.87
N LYS A 102 4.90 0.68 11.18
CA LYS A 102 5.57 0.65 12.47
C LYS A 102 4.67 1.09 13.62
N LEU A 103 3.82 2.10 13.38
CA LEU A 103 3.01 2.72 14.42
C LEU A 103 1.62 2.08 14.57
N GLN A 104 1.04 1.55 13.48
CA GLN A 104 -0.38 1.21 13.46
C GLN A 104 -0.71 -0.17 12.90
N ALA A 105 0.29 -0.97 12.53
CA ALA A 105 0.02 -2.25 11.89
C ALA A 105 0.95 -3.35 12.35
N ASP A 106 0.64 -4.57 11.96
CA ASP A 106 1.42 -5.76 12.30
C ASP A 106 2.48 -6.05 11.25
N ALA A 107 2.20 -5.74 9.99
CA ALA A 107 3.14 -6.02 8.90
C ALA A 107 2.83 -5.16 7.67
N LEU A 108 3.81 -5.05 6.78
CA LEU A 108 3.68 -4.44 5.47
C LEU A 108 3.57 -5.53 4.41
N VAL A 109 2.60 -5.39 3.52
CA VAL A 109 2.46 -6.23 2.33
C VAL A 109 2.76 -5.37 1.12
N THR A 110 3.82 -5.70 0.39
CA THR A 110 4.19 -4.95 -0.81
C THR A 110 4.63 -5.87 -1.93
N LEU A 111 4.22 -5.55 -3.14
CA LEU A 111 4.68 -6.19 -4.37
C LEU A 111 5.80 -5.40 -5.04
N ASP A 112 6.16 -4.24 -4.50
CA ASP A 112 7.25 -3.41 -5.00
C ASP A 112 8.57 -3.92 -4.40
N PRO A 113 9.48 -4.50 -5.21
CA PRO A 113 10.74 -5.01 -4.69
C PRO A 113 11.61 -3.93 -4.04
N GLU A 114 11.53 -2.70 -4.53
CA GLU A 114 12.30 -1.59 -3.97
C GLU A 114 11.81 -1.24 -2.57
N LEU A 115 10.49 -1.16 -2.38
CA LEU A 115 9.93 -0.90 -1.06
C LEU A 115 10.21 -2.07 -0.10
N ALA A 116 10.09 -3.30 -0.58
CA ALA A 116 10.42 -4.48 0.25
C ALA A 116 11.87 -4.43 0.74
N ARG A 117 12.80 -4.05 -0.13
CA ARG A 117 14.20 -3.90 0.23
C ARG A 117 14.40 -2.81 1.28
N LYS A 118 13.74 -1.66 1.11
CA LYS A 118 13.81 -0.55 2.08
C LYS A 118 13.20 -0.93 3.43
N ALA A 119 12.15 -1.75 3.42
CA ALA A 119 11.43 -2.14 4.63
C ALA A 119 12.16 -3.21 5.44
N ALA A 120 13.06 -3.98 4.81
CA ALA A 120 13.76 -5.06 5.48
C ALA A 120 14.53 -4.55 6.70
N GLY A 121 14.29 -5.16 7.87
CA GLY A 121 14.90 -4.74 9.11
C GLY A 121 14.27 -3.53 9.78
N VAL A 122 13.30 -2.88 9.15
CA VAL A 122 12.58 -1.72 9.71
C VAL A 122 11.21 -2.14 10.22
N VAL A 123 10.45 -2.88 9.41
CA VAL A 123 9.12 -3.37 9.76
C VAL A 123 8.98 -4.82 9.30
N PRO A 124 8.08 -5.61 9.94
CA PRO A 124 7.79 -6.95 9.47
C PRO A 124 7.14 -6.93 8.09
N LEU A 125 7.47 -7.91 7.26
CA LEU A 125 6.89 -8.09 5.93
C LEU A 125 5.98 -9.31 5.93
N ALA A 126 4.87 -9.23 5.20
CA ALA A 126 3.95 -10.34 4.98
C ALA A 126 3.69 -10.48 3.48
N LYS A 127 3.05 -11.58 3.10
CA LYS A 127 2.76 -11.89 1.70
C LYS A 127 1.35 -11.47 1.34
N VAL A 128 1.10 -11.21 0.05
CA VAL A 128 -0.25 -10.91 -0.44
C VAL A 128 -1.23 -12.03 -0.06
N THR A 129 -0.78 -13.28 -0.12
CA THR A 129 -1.64 -14.42 0.27
C THR A 129 -2.07 -14.36 1.72
N ASP A 130 -1.29 -13.75 2.61
CA ASP A 130 -1.64 -13.62 4.01
C ASP A 130 -2.87 -12.72 4.22
N VAL A 131 -3.13 -11.82 3.30
CA VAL A 131 -4.26 -10.88 3.37
C VAL A 131 -5.59 -11.61 3.23
N LYS A 132 -5.64 -12.69 2.47
CA LYS A 132 -6.87 -13.45 2.26
C LYS A 132 -6.99 -14.68 3.14
N GLU A 133 -5.94 -15.10 3.83
CA GLU A 133 -5.96 -16.27 4.70
C GLU A 133 -6.40 -15.89 6.11
N GLY A 134 -7.10 -16.81 6.78
CA GLY A 134 -7.43 -16.68 8.19
C GLY A 134 -6.19 -16.88 9.06
N SER A 135 -6.09 -16.14 10.14
CA SER A 135 -5.01 -16.33 11.12
C SER A 135 -5.33 -17.47 12.05
#